data_7e9401383b3751ac447d39c917a28981
#
_entry.id   7e9401383b3751ac447d39c917a28981
#
_cell.length_a   1.000
_cell.length_b   1.000
_cell.length_c   1.000
_cell.angle_alpha   90.00
_cell.angle_beta   90.00
_cell.angle_gamma   90.00
#
_symmetry.space_group_name_H-M   'P 1'
#
loop_
_entity.id
_entity.type
_entity.pdbx_description
1 polymer ?
#
loop_
_entity_poly.entity_id
_entity_poly.type
_entity_poly.pdbx_seq_one_letter_code
_entity_poly.pdbx_strand_id
1 'polypeptide(L)' 'MSAEAYRRNAADCLKMSLAAADPEIRGFLERLAIAWTNLAEQADNEMLQSIVQQQQQPQSKGLDFDVLTPEEQRRALDD' A
#
# COMPACT_ATOMS: atom_id res chain seq x y z
N MET A 1 0.42 8.51 -10.38
CA MET A 1 0.16 9.46 -9.29
C MET A 1 0.52 8.85 -7.96
N SER A 2 1.04 9.65 -7.04
CA SER A 2 1.37 9.19 -5.70
C SER A 2 0.12 9.22 -4.80
N ALA A 3 0.18 8.47 -3.68
CA ALA A 3 -0.89 8.50 -2.69
C ALA A 3 -1.12 9.91 -2.15
N GLU A 4 -0.05 10.68 -2.02
CA GLU A 4 -0.17 12.05 -1.56
C GLU A 4 -0.97 12.91 -2.53
N ALA A 5 -0.74 12.75 -3.83
CA ALA A 5 -1.49 13.47 -4.84
C ALA A 5 -2.96 13.10 -4.81
N TYR A 6 -3.27 11.83 -4.62
CA TYR A 6 -4.65 11.37 -4.49
C TYR A 6 -5.32 11.98 -3.27
N ARG A 7 -4.62 12.03 -2.14
CA ARG A 7 -5.16 12.64 -0.93
C ARG A 7 -5.41 14.13 -1.10
N ARG A 8 -4.51 14.80 -1.80
CA ARG A 8 -4.68 16.22 -2.09
C ARG A 8 -5.92 16.45 -2.95
N ASN A 9 -6.11 15.63 -3.96
CA ASN A 9 -7.29 15.71 -4.80
C ASN A 9 -8.56 15.47 -3.99
N ALA A 10 -8.53 14.52 -3.08
CA ALA A 10 -9.67 14.25 -2.21
C ALA A 10 -10.00 15.47 -1.33
N ALA A 11 -8.96 16.08 -0.77
CA ALA A 11 -9.16 17.25 0.07
C ALA A 11 -9.75 18.41 -0.73
N ASP A 12 -9.29 18.61 -1.95
CA ASP A 12 -9.82 19.65 -2.83
C ASP A 12 -11.28 19.39 -3.15
N CYS A 13 -11.64 18.15 -3.43
CA CYS A 13 -13.03 17.79 -3.69
C CYS A 13 -13.92 18.06 -2.49
N LEU A 14 -13.44 17.76 -1.29
CA LEU A 14 -14.20 18.05 -0.07
C LEU A 14 -14.39 19.54 0.13
N LYS A 15 -13.37 20.34 -0.12
CA LYS A 15 -13.49 21.78 -0.04
C LYS A 15 -14.53 22.30 -1.01
N MET A 16 -14.50 21.79 -2.23
CA MET A 16 -15.45 22.20 -3.24
C MET A 16 -16.87 21.76 -2.86
N SER A 17 -17.02 20.60 -2.26
CA SER A 17 -18.34 20.12 -1.85
C SER A 17 -18.93 21.02 -0.77
N LEU A 18 -18.10 21.47 0.17
CA LEU A 18 -18.55 22.36 1.23
C LEU A 18 -18.97 23.73 0.69
N ALA A 19 -18.34 24.18 -0.38
CA ALA A 19 -18.65 25.45 -1.02
C ALA A 19 -19.80 25.35 -2.01
N ALA A 20 -20.19 24.15 -2.42
CA ALA A 20 -21.23 23.98 -3.41
C ALA A 20 -22.61 24.26 -2.82
N ALA A 21 -23.41 25.09 -3.51
CA ALA A 21 -24.78 25.39 -3.08
C ALA A 21 -25.75 24.31 -3.52
N ASP A 22 -25.46 23.65 -4.63
CA ASP A 22 -26.33 22.64 -5.21
C ASP A 22 -26.08 21.27 -4.55
N PRO A 23 -27.13 20.67 -3.95
CA PRO A 23 -26.97 19.39 -3.29
C PRO A 23 -26.47 18.24 -4.22
N GLU A 24 -26.87 18.29 -5.49
CA GLU A 24 -26.42 17.27 -6.43
C GLU A 24 -24.93 17.37 -6.69
N ILE A 25 -24.45 18.59 -6.88
CA ILE A 25 -23.03 18.84 -7.10
C ILE A 25 -22.26 18.47 -5.84
N ARG A 26 -22.79 18.82 -4.68
CA ARG A 26 -22.15 18.46 -3.41
C ARG A 26 -22.00 16.95 -3.27
N GLY A 27 -23.07 16.20 -3.56
CA GLY A 27 -23.02 14.75 -3.48
C GLY A 27 -22.04 14.15 -4.47
N PHE A 28 -21.97 14.70 -5.67
CA PHE A 28 -21.02 14.27 -6.67
C PHE A 28 -19.57 14.47 -6.18
N LEU A 29 -19.29 15.64 -5.63
CA LEU A 29 -17.95 15.96 -5.14
C LEU A 29 -17.56 15.11 -3.95
N GLU A 30 -18.51 14.81 -3.07
CA GLU A 30 -18.26 13.92 -1.95
C GLU A 30 -17.90 12.52 -2.41
N ARG A 31 -18.63 12.00 -3.39
CA ARG A 31 -18.33 10.69 -3.93
C ARG A 31 -16.98 10.67 -4.63
N LEU A 32 -16.66 11.75 -5.31
CA LEU A 32 -15.36 11.86 -5.96
C LEU A 32 -14.24 11.88 -4.94
N ALA A 33 -14.44 12.57 -3.83
CA ALA A 33 -13.46 12.60 -2.75
C ALA A 33 -13.23 11.20 -2.18
N ILE A 34 -14.29 10.42 -2.01
CA ILE A 34 -14.17 9.05 -1.54
C ILE A 34 -13.40 8.21 -2.53
N ALA A 35 -13.65 8.38 -3.82
CA ALA A 35 -12.93 7.64 -4.85
C ALA A 35 -11.43 7.96 -4.81
N TRP A 36 -11.06 9.22 -4.66
CA TRP A 36 -9.67 9.61 -4.54
C TRP A 36 -9.02 9.01 -3.29
N THR A 37 -9.75 9.00 -2.18
CA THR A 37 -9.26 8.41 -0.94
C THR A 37 -9.00 6.92 -1.11
N ASN A 38 -9.90 6.21 -1.78
CA ASN A 38 -9.72 4.80 -2.03
C ASN A 38 -8.50 4.54 -2.90
N LEU A 39 -8.26 5.38 -3.89
CA LEU A 39 -7.06 5.25 -4.72
C LEU A 39 -5.78 5.48 -3.90
N ALA A 40 -5.83 6.42 -2.97
CA ALA A 40 -4.69 6.69 -2.10
C ALA A 40 -4.37 5.47 -1.23
N GLU A 41 -5.40 4.86 -0.67
CA GLU A 41 -5.22 3.66 0.16
C GLU A 41 -4.66 2.50 -0.66
N GLN A 42 -5.14 2.34 -1.88
CA GLN A 42 -4.64 1.32 -2.78
C GLN A 42 -3.16 1.52 -3.07
N ALA A 43 -2.77 2.76 -3.35
CA ALA A 43 -1.37 3.07 -3.64
C ALA A 43 -0.48 2.78 -2.44
N ASP A 44 -0.95 3.11 -1.24
CA ASP A 44 -0.21 2.81 -0.01
C ASP A 44 -0.07 1.31 0.19
N ASN A 45 -1.12 0.55 -0.04
CA ASN A 45 -1.08 -0.90 0.11
C ASN A 45 -0.11 -1.53 -0.87
N GLU A 46 -0.12 -1.07 -2.10
CA GLU A 46 0.81 -1.58 -3.11
C GLU A 46 2.25 -1.32 -2.71
N MET A 47 2.52 -0.13 -2.17
CA MET A 47 3.85 0.19 -1.70
C MET A 47 4.27 -0.71 -0.55
N LEU A 48 3.38 -0.94 0.41
CA LEU A 48 3.68 -1.81 1.54
C LEU A 48 3.95 -3.24 1.09
N GLN A 49 3.14 -3.75 0.16
CA GLN A 49 3.36 -5.09 -0.37
C GLN A 49 4.69 -5.21 -1.07
N SER A 50 5.07 -4.18 -1.80
CA SER A 50 6.34 -4.17 -2.49
C SER A 50 7.50 -4.22 -1.50
N ILE A 51 7.42 -3.45 -0.42
CA ILE A 51 8.43 -3.45 0.62
C ILE A 51 8.53 -4.80 1.30
N VAL A 52 7.39 -5.39 1.63
CA VAL A 52 7.36 -6.71 2.27
C VAL A 52 7.97 -7.76 1.37
N GLN A 53 7.66 -7.73 0.10
CA GLN A 53 8.23 -8.69 -0.84
C GLN A 53 9.75 -8.54 -0.94
N GLN A 54 10.22 -7.32 -0.96
CA GLN A 54 11.66 -7.09 -1.02
C GLN A 54 12.37 -7.61 0.21
N GLN A 55 11.75 -7.45 1.36
CA GLN A 55 12.33 -7.95 2.61
C GLN A 55 12.30 -9.47 2.67
N GLN A 56 11.28 -10.07 2.11
CA GLN A 56 11.16 -11.53 2.12
C GLN A 56 12.11 -12.21 1.15
N GLN A 57 12.44 -11.58 0.06
CA GLN A 57 13.32 -12.17 -0.93
C GLN A 57 14.68 -12.56 -0.39
N PRO A 58 15.36 -11.69 0.36
CA PRO A 58 16.63 -12.12 0.96
C PRO A 58 16.48 -13.29 1.89
N GLN A 59 15.38 -13.37 2.61
CA GLN A 59 15.10 -14.49 3.48
C GLN A 59 14.87 -15.76 2.67
N SER A 60 14.19 -15.62 1.54
CA SER A 60 13.95 -16.77 0.68
C SER A 60 15.25 -17.32 0.12
N LYS A 61 16.19 -16.46 -0.17
CA LYS A 61 17.50 -16.89 -0.63
C LYS A 61 18.23 -17.64 0.47
N GLY A 62 18.03 -17.20 1.70
CA GLY A 62 18.59 -17.88 2.84
C GLY A 62 17.98 -19.24 3.08
N LEU A 63 16.87 -19.52 2.42
CA LEU A 63 16.19 -20.79 2.59
C LEU A 63 17.09 -21.97 2.29
N ASP A 64 18.00 -21.80 1.38
CA ASP A 64 18.85 -22.91 1.00
C ASP A 64 19.67 -23.42 2.17
N PHE A 65 20.03 -22.52 3.08
CA PHE A 65 20.83 -22.91 4.20
C PHE A 65 20.39 -22.24 5.49
N ASP A 66 20.20 -20.90 5.45
CA ASP A 66 19.93 -20.12 6.65
C ASP A 66 18.59 -20.46 7.29
N VAL A 67 17.65 -20.92 6.48
CA VAL A 67 16.33 -21.28 6.96
C VAL A 67 16.32 -22.68 7.53
N LEU A 68 17.30 -23.46 7.22
CA LEU A 68 17.40 -24.79 7.79
C LEU A 68 17.52 -24.72 9.30
N THR A 69 16.97 -25.69 9.98
CA THR A 69 17.15 -25.77 11.42
C THR A 69 18.63 -26.02 11.73
N PRO A 70 19.05 -25.70 12.95
CA PRO A 70 20.42 -25.95 13.33
C PRO A 70 20.85 -27.40 13.11
N GLU A 71 19.94 -28.33 13.30
CA GLU A 71 20.23 -29.74 13.05
C GLU A 71 20.48 -30.00 11.58
N GLU A 72 19.67 -29.46 10.72
CA GLU A 72 19.82 -29.65 9.29
C GLU A 72 21.09 -29.00 8.79
N GLN A 73 21.41 -27.83 9.32
CA GLN A 73 22.66 -27.15 8.96
C GLN A 73 23.86 -27.97 9.37
N ARG A 74 23.83 -28.54 10.57
CA ARG A 74 24.90 -29.34 11.07
C ARG A 74 25.07 -30.60 10.23
N ARG A 75 23.96 -31.22 9.86
CA ARG A 75 24.01 -32.42 9.05
C ARG A 75 24.61 -32.12 7.67
N ALA A 76 24.27 -30.98 7.09
CA ALA A 76 24.83 -30.58 5.81
C ALA A 76 26.32 -30.33 5.91
N LEU A 77 26.78 -29.86 7.05
CA LEU A 77 28.20 -29.57 7.26
C LEU A 77 28.97 -30.83 7.62
N ASP A 78 28.35 -31.76 8.32
CA ASP A 78 29.01 -32.98 8.76
C ASP A 78 29.19 -33.96 7.63
N ASP A 79 28.31 -33.95 6.67
CA ASP A 79 28.41 -34.80 5.51
C ASP A 79 29.36 -34.24 4.48
#